data_16cb49648c019a51ed9abe4fe46f5aa8
#
_entry.id   16cb49648c019a51ed9abe4fe46f5aa8
#
_cell.length_a   1.000
_cell.length_b   1.000
_cell.length_c   1.000
_cell.angle_alpha   90.00
_cell.angle_beta   90.00
_cell.angle_gamma   90.00
#
_symmetry.space_group_name_H-M   'P 1'
#
loop_
_entity.id
_entity.type
_entity.pdbx_description
1 polymer ?
#
loop_
_entity_poly.entity_id
_entity_poly.type
_entity_poly.pdbx_seq_one_letter_code
_entity_poly.pdbx_strand_id
1 'polypeptide(L)'
;INQQIPQYVALVGEGKYDEAFEVIVNDNASPAITGSICDHQCQYKCTRLDYDESVLIRDMKKTAALKAQDKYTAGIRPAEIRSNKKAAILGAGAAGLATALFLRRNGMEAVVMDKRERPYGVVEYVIPEFRLSSDMVRKDLELVKRNGVEFKLGINENFSVDALKKEYD
;
A
#
# COMPACT_ATOMS: atom_id res chain seq x y z
N ILE A 1 -11.02 0.95 -9.36
CA ILE A 1 -9.58 1.06 -9.07
C ILE A 1 -8.91 1.47 -10.37
N ASN A 2 -8.18 2.57 -10.35
CA ASN A 2 -7.58 3.16 -11.56
C ASN A 2 -6.17 2.64 -11.87
N GLN A 3 -5.82 1.43 -11.44
CA GLN A 3 -4.49 0.87 -11.73
C GLN A 3 -4.26 0.73 -13.24
N GLN A 4 -3.13 1.22 -13.70
CA GLN A 4 -2.71 1.20 -15.10
C GLN A 4 -2.17 -0.19 -15.50
N ILE A 5 -3.07 -1.20 -15.47
CA ILE A 5 -2.73 -2.61 -15.70
C ILE A 5 -1.99 -2.84 -17.01
N PRO A 6 -2.46 -2.36 -18.18
CA PRO A 6 -1.75 -2.57 -19.44
C PRO A 6 -0.33 -2.03 -19.42
N GLN A 7 -0.13 -0.87 -18.78
CA GLN A 7 1.18 -0.21 -18.73
C GLN A 7 2.20 -1.02 -17.92
N TYR A 8 1.87 -1.38 -16.68
CA TYR A 8 2.85 -2.13 -15.88
C TYR A 8 3.06 -3.57 -16.39
N VAL A 9 2.05 -4.18 -17.00
CA VAL A 9 2.19 -5.51 -17.61
C VAL A 9 3.18 -5.45 -18.78
N ALA A 10 3.06 -4.45 -19.67
CA ALA A 10 4.00 -4.23 -20.76
C ALA A 10 5.43 -4.03 -20.26
N LEU A 11 5.62 -3.15 -19.26
CA LEU A 11 6.92 -2.86 -18.66
C LEU A 11 7.55 -4.11 -18.01
N VAL A 12 6.76 -4.94 -17.33
CA VAL A 12 7.25 -6.22 -16.77
C VAL A 12 7.68 -7.16 -17.90
N GLY A 13 6.91 -7.23 -18.99
CA GLY A 13 7.25 -8.02 -20.19
C GLY A 13 8.57 -7.59 -20.84
N GLU A 14 8.90 -6.31 -20.77
CA GLU A 14 10.15 -5.73 -21.25
C GLU A 14 11.31 -5.84 -20.24
N GLY A 15 11.07 -6.38 -19.04
CA GLY A 15 12.06 -6.44 -17.96
C GLY A 15 12.32 -5.12 -17.22
N LYS A 16 11.51 -4.10 -17.47
CA LYS A 16 11.59 -2.76 -16.85
C LYS A 16 10.86 -2.72 -15.50
N TYR A 17 11.38 -3.49 -14.54
CA TYR A 17 10.70 -3.69 -13.26
C TYR A 17 10.61 -2.44 -12.40
N ASP A 18 11.61 -1.56 -12.43
CA ASP A 18 11.61 -0.30 -11.68
C ASP A 18 10.47 0.61 -12.16
N GLU A 19 10.36 0.83 -13.47
CA GLU A 19 9.30 1.63 -14.09
C GLU A 19 7.90 0.99 -13.86
N ALA A 20 7.80 -0.34 -13.98
CA ALA A 20 6.57 -1.07 -13.69
C ALA A 20 6.11 -0.86 -12.24
N PHE A 21 7.06 -0.90 -11.30
CA PHE A 21 6.76 -0.69 -9.89
C PHE A 21 6.30 0.73 -9.59
N GLU A 22 6.91 1.74 -10.20
CA GLU A 22 6.47 3.14 -10.11
C GLU A 22 5.01 3.30 -10.55
N VAL A 23 4.64 2.70 -11.68
CA VAL A 23 3.25 2.71 -12.17
C VAL A 23 2.31 2.05 -11.16
N ILE A 24 2.69 0.89 -10.60
CA ILE A 24 1.85 0.16 -9.65
C ILE A 24 1.65 0.97 -8.36
N VAL A 25 2.72 1.53 -7.80
CA VAL A 25 2.69 2.17 -6.48
C VAL A 25 1.97 3.53 -6.50
N ASN A 26 1.76 4.12 -7.67
CA ASN A 26 0.96 5.34 -7.80
C ASN A 26 -0.49 5.14 -7.33
N ASP A 27 -1.06 3.98 -7.60
CA ASP A 27 -2.47 3.67 -7.28
C ASP A 27 -2.62 2.56 -6.21
N ASN A 28 -1.51 1.96 -5.76
CA ASN A 28 -1.52 0.82 -4.84
C ASN A 28 -0.56 1.04 -3.68
N ALA A 29 -1.11 1.23 -2.49
CA ALA A 29 -0.33 1.43 -1.27
C ALA A 29 0.32 0.15 -0.71
N SER A 30 -0.08 -1.03 -1.20
CA SER A 30 0.38 -2.33 -0.68
C SER A 30 0.65 -3.31 -1.82
N PRO A 31 1.65 -3.02 -2.69
CA PRO A 31 1.91 -3.80 -3.89
C PRO A 31 2.38 -5.23 -3.62
N ALA A 32 3.22 -5.45 -2.59
CA ALA A 32 3.71 -6.79 -2.23
C ALA A 32 2.57 -7.67 -1.67
N ILE A 33 1.77 -7.12 -0.75
CA ILE A 33 0.61 -7.81 -0.17
C ILE A 33 -0.39 -8.15 -1.28
N THR A 34 -0.83 -7.16 -2.06
CA THR A 34 -1.84 -7.39 -3.10
C THR A 34 -1.32 -8.24 -4.25
N GLY A 35 -0.03 -8.21 -4.55
CA GLY A 35 0.61 -9.13 -5.48
C GLY A 35 0.57 -10.59 -5.01
N SER A 36 0.50 -10.80 -3.69
CA SER A 36 0.51 -12.15 -3.10
C SER A 36 -0.89 -12.72 -2.85
N ILE A 37 -1.86 -11.92 -2.39
CA ILE A 37 -3.15 -12.44 -1.90
C ILE A 37 -4.38 -11.92 -2.63
N CYS A 38 -4.24 -10.99 -3.59
CA CYS A 38 -5.37 -10.50 -4.38
C CYS A 38 -6.05 -11.69 -5.10
N ASP A 39 -7.38 -11.70 -5.10
CA ASP A 39 -8.19 -12.70 -5.80
C ASP A 39 -8.26 -12.52 -7.33
N HIS A 40 -7.51 -11.56 -7.85
CA HIS A 40 -7.25 -11.29 -9.27
C HIS A 40 -8.50 -11.20 -10.17
N GLN A 41 -9.58 -10.61 -9.69
CA GLN A 41 -10.83 -10.41 -10.46
C GLN A 41 -10.59 -9.77 -11.85
N CYS A 42 -9.54 -8.95 -12.00
CA CYS A 42 -9.14 -8.38 -13.29
C CYS A 42 -8.75 -9.45 -14.34
N GLN A 43 -8.27 -10.64 -13.91
CA GLN A 43 -7.94 -11.73 -14.82
C GLN A 43 -9.19 -12.38 -15.39
N TYR A 44 -10.29 -12.46 -14.62
CA TYR A 44 -11.58 -12.98 -15.11
C TYR A 44 -12.30 -12.05 -16.10
N LYS A 45 -11.82 -10.82 -16.23
CA LYS A 45 -12.33 -9.81 -17.17
C LYS A 45 -11.28 -9.41 -18.23
N CYS A 46 -10.23 -10.20 -18.36
CA CYS A 46 -9.19 -9.95 -19.34
C CYS A 46 -9.73 -10.24 -20.75
N THR A 47 -9.61 -9.27 -21.66
CA THR A 47 -10.05 -9.43 -23.07
C THR A 47 -9.28 -10.51 -23.81
N ARG A 48 -8.09 -10.86 -23.33
CA ARG A 48 -7.31 -11.96 -23.92
C ARG A 48 -7.99 -13.32 -23.77
N LEU A 49 -8.90 -13.48 -22.79
CA LEU A 49 -9.71 -14.69 -22.65
C LEU A 49 -10.55 -15.03 -23.89
N ASP A 50 -10.82 -14.03 -24.75
CA ASP A 50 -11.52 -14.25 -26.01
C ASP A 50 -10.65 -15.00 -27.05
N TYR A 51 -9.35 -15.11 -26.81
CA TYR A 51 -8.37 -15.72 -27.74
C TYR A 51 -7.73 -16.98 -27.16
N ASP A 52 -7.25 -16.93 -25.91
CA ASP A 52 -6.55 -18.04 -25.23
C ASP A 52 -6.72 -17.98 -23.71
N GLU A 53 -5.75 -17.47 -22.97
CA GLU A 53 -5.74 -17.38 -21.53
C GLU A 53 -5.57 -15.93 -21.05
N SER A 54 -6.05 -15.65 -19.84
CA SER A 54 -5.84 -14.31 -19.26
C SER A 54 -4.36 -14.02 -19.03
N VAL A 55 -3.99 -12.74 -19.14
CA VAL A 55 -2.68 -12.28 -18.64
C VAL A 55 -2.60 -12.53 -17.14
N LEU A 56 -1.47 -13.04 -16.66
CA LEU A 56 -1.20 -13.29 -15.23
C LEU A 56 -0.92 -11.97 -14.48
N ILE A 57 -1.93 -11.09 -14.45
CA ILE A 57 -1.82 -9.70 -13.97
C ILE A 57 -1.30 -9.62 -12.54
N ARG A 58 -1.79 -10.50 -11.64
CA ARG A 58 -1.33 -10.55 -10.25
C ARG A 58 0.15 -10.94 -10.15
N ASP A 59 0.56 -11.92 -10.92
CA ASP A 59 1.93 -12.42 -10.89
C ASP A 59 2.91 -11.39 -11.50
N MET A 60 2.49 -10.66 -12.54
CA MET A 60 3.25 -9.53 -13.08
C MET A 60 3.45 -8.44 -12.02
N LYS A 61 2.39 -8.07 -11.29
CA LYS A 61 2.49 -7.12 -10.18
C LYS A 61 3.42 -7.63 -9.07
N LYS A 62 3.29 -8.90 -8.67
CA LYS A 62 4.17 -9.53 -7.68
C LYS A 62 5.62 -9.51 -8.13
N THR A 63 5.88 -9.82 -9.39
CA THR A 63 7.24 -9.82 -9.96
C THR A 63 7.85 -8.43 -9.90
N ALA A 64 7.13 -7.38 -10.29
CA ALA A 64 7.61 -6.01 -10.18
C ALA A 64 7.93 -5.63 -8.72
N ALA A 65 7.04 -5.98 -7.77
CA ALA A 65 7.28 -5.73 -6.35
C ALA A 65 8.53 -6.46 -5.83
N LEU A 66 8.70 -7.75 -6.16
CA LEU A 66 9.86 -8.53 -5.72
C LEU A 66 11.19 -7.99 -6.28
N LYS A 67 11.18 -7.44 -7.49
CA LYS A 67 12.38 -6.97 -8.18
C LYS A 67 12.77 -5.53 -7.85
N ALA A 68 11.79 -4.66 -7.63
CA ALA A 68 12.02 -3.22 -7.60
C ALA A 68 11.65 -2.52 -6.27
N GLN A 69 10.79 -3.10 -5.43
CA GLN A 69 10.25 -2.41 -4.26
C GLN A 69 11.32 -1.95 -3.27
N ASP A 70 12.32 -2.78 -2.97
CA ASP A 70 13.35 -2.44 -1.97
C ASP A 70 14.17 -1.22 -2.42
N LYS A 71 14.57 -1.21 -3.70
CA LYS A 71 15.29 -0.09 -4.32
C LYS A 71 14.43 1.18 -4.33
N TYR A 72 13.18 1.05 -4.77
CA TYR A 72 12.23 2.17 -4.79
C TYR A 72 12.04 2.76 -3.39
N THR A 73 11.76 1.89 -2.40
CA THR A 73 11.51 2.30 -1.01
C THR A 73 12.73 3.00 -0.40
N ALA A 74 13.93 2.52 -0.68
CA ALA A 74 15.18 3.15 -0.22
C ALA A 74 15.37 4.57 -0.80
N GLY A 75 14.88 4.81 -2.00
CA GLY A 75 14.97 6.12 -2.68
C GLY A 75 13.89 7.13 -2.29
N ILE A 76 12.88 6.74 -1.49
CA ILE A 76 11.78 7.64 -1.12
C ILE A 76 12.29 8.82 -0.31
N ARG A 77 11.89 10.01 -0.74
CA ARG A 77 11.96 11.25 0.03
C ARG A 77 10.53 11.68 0.33
N PRO A 78 10.15 11.83 1.62
CA PRO A 78 8.81 12.28 1.98
C PRO A 78 8.47 13.61 1.30
N ALA A 79 7.24 13.73 0.82
CA ALA A 79 6.78 14.99 0.26
C ALA A 79 6.83 16.11 1.31
N GLU A 80 7.16 17.32 0.89
CA GLU A 80 7.07 18.49 1.74
C GLU A 80 5.65 18.70 2.26
N ILE A 81 5.53 19.14 3.51
CA ILE A 81 4.25 19.51 4.07
C ILE A 81 3.82 20.84 3.45
N ARG A 82 2.73 20.81 2.70
CA ARG A 82 2.17 21.98 2.02
C ARG A 82 0.84 22.43 2.60
N SER A 83 0.17 21.51 3.30
CA SER A 83 -1.09 21.77 3.99
C SER A 83 -0.79 22.15 5.44
N ASN A 84 -1.51 23.15 5.97
CA ASN A 84 -1.54 23.44 7.40
C ASN A 84 -2.50 22.51 8.18
N LYS A 85 -3.04 21.50 7.50
CA LYS A 85 -3.95 20.51 8.05
C LYS A 85 -3.24 19.22 8.43
N LYS A 86 -3.71 18.61 9.52
CA LYS A 86 -3.20 17.37 10.07
C LYS A 86 -4.33 16.34 10.20
N ALA A 87 -4.20 15.19 9.57
CA ALA A 87 -5.21 14.15 9.59
C ALA A 87 -4.90 13.07 10.64
N ALA A 88 -5.89 12.74 11.48
CA ALA A 88 -5.89 11.54 12.31
C ALA A 88 -6.60 10.39 11.59
N ILE A 89 -5.94 9.28 11.42
CA ILE A 89 -6.50 8.07 10.81
C ILE A 89 -6.67 7.02 11.90
N LEU A 90 -7.92 6.69 12.22
CA LEU A 90 -8.24 5.69 13.24
C LEU A 90 -8.30 4.30 12.63
N GLY A 91 -7.35 3.47 12.99
CA GLY A 91 -7.16 2.11 12.51
C GLY A 91 -5.99 1.98 11.52
N ALA A 92 -4.98 1.20 11.92
CA ALA A 92 -3.82 0.86 11.10
C ALA A 92 -4.06 -0.36 10.19
N GLY A 93 -5.29 -0.56 9.74
CA GLY A 93 -5.61 -1.56 8.71
C GLY A 93 -5.18 -1.11 7.31
N ALA A 94 -5.33 -1.98 6.31
CA ALA A 94 -4.91 -1.70 4.93
C ALA A 94 -5.51 -0.39 4.38
N ALA A 95 -6.79 -0.11 4.67
CA ALA A 95 -7.45 1.12 4.25
C ALA A 95 -6.86 2.37 4.91
N GLY A 96 -6.63 2.32 6.25
CA GLY A 96 -6.05 3.44 6.98
C GLY A 96 -4.61 3.74 6.53
N LEU A 97 -3.81 2.70 6.31
CA LEU A 97 -2.44 2.86 5.81
C LEU A 97 -2.41 3.44 4.39
N ALA A 98 -3.31 3.00 3.50
CA ALA A 98 -3.44 3.57 2.16
C ALA A 98 -3.85 5.04 2.22
N THR A 99 -4.85 5.38 3.05
CA THR A 99 -5.28 6.77 3.26
C THR A 99 -4.13 7.64 3.74
N ALA A 100 -3.41 7.22 4.78
CA ALA A 100 -2.28 7.95 5.32
C ALA A 100 -1.17 8.16 4.28
N LEU A 101 -0.82 7.11 3.52
CA LEU A 101 0.17 7.19 2.46
C LEU A 101 -0.20 8.24 1.41
N PHE A 102 -1.44 8.20 0.90
CA PHE A 102 -1.87 9.15 -0.14
C PHE A 102 -1.99 10.58 0.39
N LEU A 103 -2.42 10.78 1.63
CA LEU A 103 -2.41 12.11 2.26
C LEU A 103 -0.98 12.65 2.38
N ARG A 104 -0.03 11.83 2.84
CA ARG A 104 1.39 12.22 2.93
C ARG A 104 1.98 12.58 1.58
N ARG A 105 1.71 11.79 0.55
CA ARG A 105 2.16 12.07 -0.82
C ARG A 105 1.62 13.38 -1.37
N ASN A 106 0.44 13.79 -0.91
CA ASN A 106 -0.17 15.07 -1.27
C ASN A 106 0.22 16.23 -0.33
N GLY A 107 1.22 16.05 0.52
CA GLY A 107 1.77 17.11 1.36
C GLY A 107 0.94 17.44 2.60
N MET A 108 0.12 16.51 3.08
CA MET A 108 -0.62 16.64 4.33
C MET A 108 0.03 15.81 5.44
N GLU A 109 0.06 16.29 6.68
CA GLU A 109 0.43 15.47 7.82
C GLU A 109 -0.61 14.38 8.07
N ALA A 110 -0.15 13.16 8.32
CA ALA A 110 -1.02 12.01 8.59
C ALA A 110 -0.48 11.18 9.73
N VAL A 111 -1.32 10.99 10.75
CA VAL A 111 -1.02 10.19 11.94
C VAL A 111 -1.98 9.01 12.00
N VAL A 112 -1.45 7.80 11.94
CA VAL A 112 -2.21 6.56 12.06
C VAL A 112 -2.23 6.11 13.51
N MET A 113 -3.41 5.89 14.05
CA MET A 113 -3.64 5.47 15.43
C MET A 113 -4.29 4.10 15.46
N ASP A 114 -3.77 3.16 16.26
CA ASP A 114 -4.37 1.84 16.45
C ASP A 114 -4.15 1.34 17.88
N LYS A 115 -5.13 0.59 18.38
CA LYS A 115 -5.02 -0.11 19.68
C LYS A 115 -4.04 -1.29 19.62
N ARG A 116 -3.76 -1.83 18.47
CA ARG A 116 -2.81 -2.92 18.27
C ARG A 116 -1.41 -2.36 18.04
N GLU A 117 -0.42 -3.15 18.42
CA GLU A 117 1.00 -2.78 18.29
C GLU A 117 1.53 -2.93 16.87
N ARG A 118 0.95 -3.83 16.07
CA ARG A 118 1.37 -4.07 14.69
C ARG A 118 0.31 -3.61 13.71
N PRO A 119 0.70 -2.84 12.68
CA PRO A 119 -0.19 -2.38 11.62
C PRO A 119 -0.70 -3.53 10.72
N TYR A 120 -1.52 -3.16 9.72
CA TYR A 120 -2.18 -4.04 8.75
C TYR A 120 -3.36 -4.86 9.29
N GLY A 121 -3.66 -4.83 10.58
CA GLY A 121 -4.89 -5.42 11.12
C GLY A 121 -5.08 -6.89 10.71
N VAL A 122 -6.18 -7.21 10.02
CA VAL A 122 -6.50 -8.59 9.58
C VAL A 122 -5.39 -9.21 8.73
N VAL A 123 -4.68 -8.42 7.94
CA VAL A 123 -3.59 -8.90 7.08
C VAL A 123 -2.42 -9.44 7.91
N GLU A 124 -2.09 -8.74 9.01
CA GLU A 124 -1.00 -9.12 9.91
C GLU A 124 -1.40 -10.21 10.91
N TYR A 125 -2.63 -10.16 11.43
CA TYR A 125 -3.02 -11.01 12.56
C TYR A 125 -3.81 -12.25 12.20
N VAL A 126 -4.37 -12.34 10.99
CA VAL A 126 -5.32 -13.40 10.62
C VAL A 126 -4.85 -14.20 9.41
N ILE A 127 -4.20 -13.57 8.42
CA ILE A 127 -3.75 -14.28 7.22
C ILE A 127 -2.54 -15.14 7.59
N PRO A 128 -2.58 -16.47 7.36
CA PRO A 128 -1.48 -17.36 7.69
C PRO A 128 -0.22 -17.07 6.88
N GLU A 129 0.95 -17.25 7.50
CA GLU A 129 2.26 -16.95 6.90
C GLU A 129 2.55 -17.75 5.62
N PHE A 130 2.03 -18.96 5.51
CA PHE A 130 2.15 -19.76 4.26
C PHE A 130 1.40 -19.12 3.09
N ARG A 131 0.40 -18.28 3.35
CA ARG A 131 -0.37 -17.54 2.34
C ARG A 131 0.23 -16.18 2.03
N LEU A 132 0.71 -15.49 3.05
CA LEU A 132 1.33 -14.18 2.95
C LEU A 132 2.48 -14.10 3.95
N SER A 133 3.71 -14.06 3.45
CA SER A 133 4.88 -14.00 4.33
C SER A 133 4.97 -12.65 5.05
N SER A 134 5.48 -12.68 6.28
CA SER A 134 5.75 -11.49 7.08
C SER A 134 6.68 -10.50 6.36
N ASP A 135 7.56 -10.98 5.47
CA ASP A 135 8.43 -10.12 4.67
C ASP A 135 7.65 -9.22 3.71
N MET A 136 6.59 -9.74 3.07
CA MET A 136 5.75 -8.94 2.17
C MET A 136 5.00 -7.84 2.93
N VAL A 137 4.51 -8.15 4.13
CA VAL A 137 3.85 -7.17 5.00
C VAL A 137 4.85 -6.09 5.43
N ARG A 138 6.06 -6.51 5.83
CA ARG A 138 7.14 -5.60 6.23
C ARG A 138 7.56 -4.66 5.10
N LYS A 139 7.68 -5.15 3.87
CA LYS A 139 8.03 -4.34 2.68
C LYS A 139 7.00 -3.23 2.44
N ASP A 140 5.73 -3.55 2.45
CA ASP A 140 4.67 -2.56 2.24
C ASP A 140 4.56 -1.58 3.43
N LEU A 141 4.80 -2.05 4.66
CA LEU A 141 4.85 -1.17 5.83
C LEU A 141 6.02 -0.17 5.74
N GLU A 142 7.18 -0.63 5.30
CA GLU A 142 8.34 0.25 5.13
C GLU A 142 8.08 1.30 4.04
N LEU A 143 7.41 0.94 2.96
CA LEU A 143 6.95 1.90 1.94
C LEU A 143 6.11 3.02 2.56
N VAL A 144 5.16 2.68 3.45
CA VAL A 144 4.30 3.66 4.13
C VAL A 144 5.12 4.54 5.07
N LYS A 145 5.99 3.94 5.90
CA LYS A 145 6.86 4.67 6.84
C LYS A 145 7.79 5.66 6.14
N ARG A 146 8.43 5.23 5.05
CA ARG A 146 9.35 6.06 4.28
C ARG A 146 8.69 7.28 3.63
N ASN A 147 7.39 7.23 3.41
CA ASN A 147 6.63 8.41 2.96
C ASN A 147 6.34 9.42 4.10
N GLY A 148 6.79 9.17 5.33
CA GLY A 148 6.64 10.09 6.45
C GLY A 148 5.30 10.01 7.16
N VAL A 149 4.62 8.86 7.09
CA VAL A 149 3.43 8.59 7.92
C VAL A 149 3.85 8.40 9.37
N GLU A 150 3.21 9.10 10.28
CA GLU A 150 3.40 8.94 11.72
C GLU A 150 2.49 7.83 12.27
N PHE A 151 2.98 7.13 13.30
CA PHE A 151 2.26 6.03 13.94
C PHE A 151 2.16 6.24 15.45
N LYS A 152 0.95 6.08 15.97
CA LYS A 152 0.65 5.94 17.40
C LYS A 152 -0.05 4.59 17.58
N LEU A 153 0.71 3.56 17.95
CA LEU A 153 0.24 2.17 18.07
C LEU A 153 0.22 1.71 19.51
N GLY A 154 -0.54 0.64 19.79
CA GLY A 154 -0.68 0.09 21.14
C GLY A 154 -1.43 1.02 22.09
N ILE A 155 -2.28 1.89 21.58
CA ILE A 155 -2.98 2.88 22.39
C ILE A 155 -4.24 2.26 23.01
N ASN A 156 -4.23 2.12 24.32
CA ASN A 156 -5.35 1.57 25.09
C ASN A 156 -6.42 2.61 25.48
N GLU A 157 -6.28 3.84 25.02
CA GLU A 157 -7.20 4.92 25.36
C GLU A 157 -8.46 4.87 24.50
N ASN A 158 -9.61 5.15 25.11
CA ASN A 158 -10.83 5.41 24.37
C ASN A 158 -10.70 6.78 23.69
N PHE A 159 -10.55 6.77 22.36
CA PHE A 159 -10.53 8.00 21.60
C PHE A 159 -11.87 8.73 21.71
N SER A 160 -11.84 9.93 22.26
CA SER A 160 -12.94 10.88 22.10
C SER A 160 -12.77 11.60 20.76
N VAL A 161 -13.74 11.45 19.86
CA VAL A 161 -13.75 12.18 18.59
C VAL A 161 -13.65 13.68 18.81
N ASP A 162 -14.32 14.20 19.87
CA ASP A 162 -14.27 15.62 20.22
C ASP A 162 -12.91 16.08 20.72
N ALA A 163 -12.14 15.19 21.36
CA ALA A 163 -10.76 15.49 21.71
C ALA A 163 -9.86 15.52 20.49
N LEU A 164 -10.02 14.56 19.56
CA LEU A 164 -9.25 14.52 18.32
C LEU A 164 -9.52 15.72 17.42
N LYS A 165 -10.77 16.18 17.32
CA LYS A 165 -11.13 17.40 16.55
C LYS A 165 -10.52 18.70 17.06
N LYS A 166 -9.89 18.69 18.24
CA LYS A 166 -9.12 19.86 18.76
C LYS A 166 -7.68 19.86 18.30
N GLU A 167 -7.15 18.70 17.94
CA GLU A 167 -5.74 18.52 17.54
C GLU A 167 -5.60 18.26 16.02
N TYR A 168 -6.64 17.69 15.41
CA TYR A 168 -6.66 17.27 13.99
C TYR A 168 -7.85 17.89 13.26
N ASP A 169 -7.71 18.02 11.92
CA ASP A 169 -8.75 18.62 11.04
C ASP A 169 -9.84 17.64 10.57
#